data_6045afc667c01c18e423b87fb63213df
#
_entry.id   6045afc667c01c18e423b87fb63213df
#
_cell.length_a   1.000
_cell.length_b   1.000
_cell.length_c   1.000
_cell.angle_alpha   90.00
_cell.angle_beta   90.00
_cell.angle_gamma   90.00
#
_symmetry.space_group_name_H-M   'P 1'
#
loop_
_entity.id
_entity.type
_entity.pdbx_description
1 polymer ?
#
loop_
_entity_poly.entity_id
_entity_poly.type
_entity_poly.pdbx_seq_one_letter_code
_entity_poly.pdbx_strand_id
1 'polypeptide(L)'
;STRIGHFALVNSLGFEGAYPATTISLVVEAIADDADGKKRNGYWYSAERSLHRLLDPGEIGRIAARRTLDQLGARKVPTCQVPVVFEPMMAVSLMGDLVGCATGSALYRGATFLANRTGEVIGTPLVTITDDPLLPGRFGSRPFDGEGVTTRRNAIFSAGAFNGFLFDCYTARRTGNQTTGSAQRGIESTPSPGPSNLVFEPGDTPPEEIIGGVTNGLYLTTLMGSGFNPATGDYSRGAGGFWIESGRIAFPVTEVNISGRMDTMLAGIDAVGADLSWFGSNAAPTLRIRELTVSGI
;
A
#
# COMPACT_ATOMS: atom_id res chain seq x y z
N SER A 1 2.56 -14.12 17.44
CA SER A 1 4.00 -14.24 17.14
C SER A 1 4.79 -13.13 17.82
N THR A 2 5.96 -13.46 18.35
CA THR A 2 6.91 -12.48 18.91
C THR A 2 8.29 -12.77 18.33
N ARG A 3 9.01 -11.72 17.90
CA ARG A 3 10.36 -11.81 17.38
C ARG A 3 11.24 -10.72 18.00
N ILE A 4 12.41 -11.11 18.45
CA ILE A 4 13.49 -10.22 18.88
C ILE A 4 14.69 -10.54 17.99
N GLY A 5 15.25 -9.51 17.36
CA GLY A 5 16.36 -9.67 16.45
C GLY A 5 17.38 -8.53 16.60
N HIS A 6 18.59 -8.79 16.16
CA HIS A 6 19.64 -7.81 16.01
C HIS A 6 20.09 -7.83 14.54
N PHE A 7 20.16 -6.68 13.93
CA PHE A 7 20.78 -6.52 12.63
C PHE A 7 22.17 -5.94 12.81
N ALA A 8 23.17 -6.58 12.22
CA ALA A 8 24.55 -6.08 12.20
C ALA A 8 25.09 -6.15 10.77
N LEU A 9 25.81 -5.13 10.36
CA LEU A 9 26.48 -5.04 9.07
C LEU A 9 27.90 -4.57 9.27
N VAL A 10 28.84 -5.30 8.66
CA VAL A 10 30.26 -4.94 8.57
C VAL A 10 30.68 -5.09 7.11
N ASN A 11 31.48 -4.19 6.59
CA ASN A 11 32.02 -4.29 5.24
C ASN A 11 33.53 -3.98 5.17
N SER A 12 34.17 -4.36 4.07
CA SER A 12 35.60 -4.15 3.82
C SER A 12 36.02 -2.67 3.66
N LEU A 13 35.06 -1.75 3.60
CA LEU A 13 35.29 -0.31 3.53
C LEU A 13 35.35 0.37 4.91
N GLY A 14 35.30 -0.44 5.98
CA GLY A 14 35.39 0.02 7.36
C GLY A 14 34.05 0.41 7.99
N PHE A 15 32.93 0.17 7.33
CA PHE A 15 31.63 0.38 7.95
C PHE A 15 31.33 -0.76 8.96
N GLU A 16 30.91 -0.36 10.16
CA GLU A 16 30.37 -1.25 11.19
C GLU A 16 29.14 -0.58 11.81
N GLY A 17 28.01 -1.30 11.85
CA GLY A 17 26.77 -0.80 12.43
C GLY A 17 25.87 -1.94 12.87
N ALA A 18 25.13 -1.71 13.96
CA ALA A 18 24.13 -2.64 14.46
C ALA A 18 22.94 -1.90 15.08
N TYR A 19 21.77 -2.53 15.02
CA TYR A 19 20.59 -2.06 15.74
C TYR A 19 19.67 -3.23 16.12
N PRO A 20 18.97 -3.15 17.28
CA PRO A 20 17.97 -4.13 17.66
C PRO A 20 16.64 -3.89 16.95
N ALA A 21 15.86 -4.96 16.81
CA ALA A 21 14.51 -4.89 16.29
C ALA A 21 13.60 -5.88 17.03
N THR A 22 12.40 -5.44 17.36
CA THR A 22 11.36 -6.29 17.96
C THR A 22 10.13 -6.26 17.08
N THR A 23 9.38 -7.36 17.07
CA THR A 23 8.07 -7.45 16.43
C THR A 23 7.18 -8.32 17.30
N ILE A 24 5.97 -7.85 17.56
CA ILE A 24 4.90 -8.64 18.12
C ILE A 24 3.69 -8.52 17.20
N SER A 25 3.04 -9.65 16.90
CA SER A 25 1.86 -9.63 16.04
C SER A 25 0.85 -10.67 16.48
N LEU A 26 -0.41 -10.33 16.28
CA LEU A 26 -1.55 -11.21 16.41
C LEU A 26 -2.40 -11.06 15.15
N VAL A 27 -2.81 -12.17 14.57
CA VAL A 27 -3.75 -12.25 13.46
C VAL A 27 -4.89 -13.20 13.83
N VAL A 28 -6.09 -12.84 13.44
CA VAL A 28 -7.29 -13.68 13.54
C VAL A 28 -7.93 -13.73 12.17
N GLU A 29 -8.26 -14.93 11.71
CA GLU A 29 -9.06 -15.18 10.52
C GLU A 29 -10.36 -15.85 10.96
N ALA A 30 -11.48 -15.37 10.44
CA ALA A 30 -12.80 -15.93 10.65
C ALA A 30 -13.36 -16.44 9.32
N ILE A 31 -14.14 -17.53 9.39
CA ILE A 31 -14.78 -18.15 8.23
C ILE A 31 -16.26 -18.33 8.57
N ALA A 32 -17.14 -18.00 7.62
CA ALA A 32 -18.57 -18.23 7.71
C ALA A 32 -19.08 -18.92 6.44
N ASP A 33 -20.12 -19.75 6.60
CA ASP A 33 -20.84 -20.35 5.49
C ASP A 33 -21.87 -19.35 4.96
N ASP A 34 -21.89 -19.14 3.64
CA ASP A 34 -22.89 -18.30 2.97
C ASP A 34 -24.02 -19.14 2.39
N ALA A 35 -25.18 -18.52 2.16
CA ALA A 35 -26.37 -19.16 1.63
C ALA A 35 -26.19 -19.73 0.21
N ASP A 36 -25.22 -19.20 -0.55
CA ASP A 36 -24.85 -19.71 -1.89
C ASP A 36 -23.95 -20.96 -1.85
N GLY A 37 -23.69 -21.51 -0.66
CA GLY A 37 -22.81 -22.66 -0.44
C GLY A 37 -21.32 -22.33 -0.47
N LYS A 38 -20.94 -21.07 -0.64
CA LYS A 38 -19.57 -20.61 -0.57
C LYS A 38 -19.16 -20.26 0.85
N LYS A 39 -17.88 -20.25 1.11
CA LYS A 39 -17.31 -19.75 2.36
C LYS A 39 -16.85 -18.31 2.17
N ARG A 40 -17.16 -17.46 3.15
CA ARG A 40 -16.62 -16.11 3.25
C ARG A 40 -15.59 -16.10 4.36
N ASN A 41 -14.45 -15.46 4.10
CA ASN A 41 -13.42 -15.29 5.09
C ASN A 41 -13.05 -13.82 5.24
N GLY A 42 -12.72 -13.45 6.44
CA GLY A 42 -12.20 -12.14 6.77
C GLY A 42 -11.15 -12.25 7.85
N TYR A 43 -10.18 -11.40 7.82
CA TYR A 43 -9.12 -11.37 8.81
C TYR A 43 -8.87 -9.96 9.31
N TRP A 44 -8.26 -9.91 10.46
CA TRP A 44 -7.66 -8.69 10.98
C TRP A 44 -6.40 -9.02 11.74
N TYR A 45 -5.49 -8.06 11.79
CA TYR A 45 -4.26 -8.21 12.53
C TYR A 45 -3.81 -6.90 13.16
N SER A 46 -3.00 -7.03 14.19
CA SER A 46 -2.19 -5.95 14.71
C SER A 46 -0.75 -6.42 14.78
N ALA A 47 0.16 -5.58 14.34
CA ALA A 47 1.60 -5.83 14.41
C ALA A 47 2.31 -4.56 14.89
N GLU A 48 3.16 -4.71 15.93
CA GLU A 48 3.78 -3.57 16.60
C GLU A 48 5.20 -3.91 17.05
N ARG A 49 5.99 -2.87 17.36
CA ARG A 49 7.30 -3.01 17.99
C ARG A 49 7.22 -3.28 19.48
N SER A 50 6.08 -2.98 20.11
CA SER A 50 5.86 -3.08 21.55
C SER A 50 4.47 -3.63 21.84
N LEU A 51 4.37 -4.49 22.86
CA LEU A 51 3.12 -5.07 23.33
C LEU A 51 2.08 -4.01 23.70
N HIS A 52 2.52 -2.88 24.27
CA HIS A 52 1.61 -1.80 24.69
C HIS A 52 0.88 -1.09 23.54
N ARG A 53 1.35 -1.27 22.31
CA ARG A 53 0.73 -0.68 21.11
C ARG A 53 -0.13 -1.68 20.36
N LEU A 54 -0.05 -2.96 20.72
CA LEU A 54 -0.84 -4.00 20.07
C LEU A 54 -2.33 -3.78 20.40
N LEU A 55 -3.19 -3.89 19.42
CA LEU A 55 -4.63 -3.89 19.63
C LEU A 55 -5.04 -5.02 20.58
N ASP A 56 -6.09 -4.78 21.36
CA ASP A 56 -6.68 -5.82 22.21
C ASP A 56 -7.05 -7.06 21.38
N PRO A 57 -6.68 -8.27 21.83
CA PRO A 57 -6.98 -9.50 21.10
C PRO A 57 -8.47 -9.71 20.80
N GLY A 58 -9.35 -9.32 21.73
CA GLY A 58 -10.80 -9.39 21.53
C GLY A 58 -11.28 -8.43 20.45
N GLU A 59 -10.64 -7.24 20.34
CA GLU A 59 -10.95 -6.29 19.29
C GLU A 59 -10.52 -6.81 17.91
N ILE A 60 -9.33 -7.41 17.80
CA ILE A 60 -8.87 -8.06 16.55
C ILE A 60 -9.88 -9.14 16.12
N GLY A 61 -10.33 -9.97 17.07
CA GLY A 61 -11.35 -10.99 16.80
C GLY A 61 -12.69 -10.41 16.34
N ARG A 62 -13.17 -9.34 17.00
CA ARG A 62 -14.42 -8.67 16.61
C ARG A 62 -14.34 -8.09 15.20
N ILE A 63 -13.23 -7.43 14.86
CA ILE A 63 -13.03 -6.86 13.51
C ILE A 63 -12.99 -7.99 12.48
N ALA A 64 -12.23 -9.07 12.70
CA ALA A 64 -12.15 -10.21 11.78
C ALA A 64 -13.53 -10.85 11.55
N ALA A 65 -14.28 -11.10 12.63
CA ALA A 65 -15.62 -11.67 12.55
C ALA A 65 -16.58 -10.73 11.78
N ARG A 66 -16.58 -9.44 12.08
CA ARG A 66 -17.40 -8.45 11.37
C ARG A 66 -17.07 -8.40 9.89
N ARG A 67 -15.79 -8.31 9.53
CA ARG A 67 -15.34 -8.34 8.12
C ARG A 67 -15.78 -9.59 7.37
N THR A 68 -15.92 -10.72 8.06
CA THR A 68 -16.43 -11.97 7.49
C THR A 68 -17.93 -11.92 7.29
N LEU A 69 -18.68 -11.55 8.34
CA LEU A 69 -20.14 -11.53 8.31
C LEU A 69 -20.69 -10.47 7.35
N ASP A 70 -20.04 -9.32 7.24
CA ASP A 70 -20.43 -8.24 6.33
C ASP A 70 -20.32 -8.65 4.84
N GLN A 71 -19.62 -9.75 4.51
CA GLN A 71 -19.53 -10.31 3.15
C GLN A 71 -20.66 -11.30 2.81
N LEU A 72 -21.49 -11.71 3.77
CA LEU A 72 -22.57 -12.67 3.52
C LEU A 72 -23.61 -12.09 2.57
N GLY A 73 -24.06 -12.90 1.61
CA GLY A 73 -24.96 -12.48 0.56
C GLY A 73 -24.32 -11.62 -0.52
N ALA A 74 -22.96 -11.61 -0.60
CA ALA A 74 -22.26 -10.85 -1.61
C ALA A 74 -22.64 -11.28 -3.05
N ARG A 75 -22.81 -10.29 -3.92
CA ARG A 75 -23.23 -10.47 -5.30
C ARG A 75 -22.35 -9.71 -6.28
N LYS A 76 -22.42 -10.07 -7.55
CA LYS A 76 -21.80 -9.33 -8.65
C LYS A 76 -22.63 -8.10 -8.99
N VAL A 77 -21.97 -7.13 -9.59
CA VAL A 77 -22.62 -5.94 -10.19
C VAL A 77 -22.40 -5.94 -11.70
N PRO A 78 -23.27 -5.26 -12.49
CA PRO A 78 -23.04 -5.04 -13.91
C PRO A 78 -21.74 -4.28 -14.16
N THR A 79 -21.14 -4.52 -15.34
CA THR A 79 -19.97 -3.77 -15.76
C THR A 79 -20.30 -2.29 -15.93
N CYS A 80 -19.55 -1.42 -15.24
CA CYS A 80 -19.78 0.02 -15.23
C CYS A 80 -18.48 0.79 -14.93
N GLN A 81 -18.52 2.11 -15.20
CA GLN A 81 -17.49 3.06 -14.78
C GLN A 81 -18.05 3.87 -13.61
N VAL A 82 -17.39 3.80 -12.47
CA VAL A 82 -17.86 4.39 -11.20
C VAL A 82 -16.70 4.83 -10.32
N PRO A 83 -16.95 5.74 -9.37
CA PRO A 83 -16.01 6.03 -8.30
C PRO A 83 -15.69 4.77 -7.49
N VAL A 84 -14.41 4.61 -7.15
CA VAL A 84 -13.95 3.53 -6.26
C VAL A 84 -13.26 4.15 -5.06
N VAL A 85 -13.76 3.84 -3.88
CA VAL A 85 -13.20 4.26 -2.59
C VAL A 85 -12.38 3.10 -2.04
N PHE A 86 -11.08 3.28 -1.97
CA PHE A 86 -10.14 2.30 -1.40
C PHE A 86 -10.09 2.47 0.11
N GLU A 87 -10.42 1.44 0.89
CA GLU A 87 -10.10 1.45 2.33
C GLU A 87 -8.58 1.56 2.53
N PRO A 88 -8.09 2.00 3.71
CA PRO A 88 -6.66 2.21 3.94
C PRO A 88 -5.75 1.02 3.60
N MET A 89 -6.17 -0.22 3.89
CA MET A 89 -5.40 -1.42 3.56
C MET A 89 -5.27 -1.61 2.03
N MET A 90 -6.32 -1.32 1.27
CA MET A 90 -6.29 -1.40 -0.19
C MET A 90 -5.52 -0.24 -0.81
N ALA A 91 -5.57 0.94 -0.20
CA ALA A 91 -4.75 2.08 -0.57
C ALA A 91 -3.25 1.80 -0.37
N VAL A 92 -2.87 1.12 0.72
CA VAL A 92 -1.49 0.63 0.94
C VAL A 92 -1.06 -0.34 -0.18
N SER A 93 -1.96 -1.25 -0.61
CA SER A 93 -1.66 -2.16 -1.73
C SER A 93 -1.42 -1.41 -3.04
N LEU A 94 -2.27 -0.44 -3.38
CA LEU A 94 -2.11 0.41 -4.56
C LEU A 94 -0.80 1.22 -4.51
N MET A 95 -0.50 1.84 -3.37
CA MET A 95 0.75 2.56 -3.14
C MET A 95 1.97 1.64 -3.29
N GLY A 96 1.89 0.40 -2.81
CA GLY A 96 2.96 -0.60 -2.95
C GLY A 96 3.25 -0.94 -4.42
N ASP A 97 2.22 -1.14 -5.23
CA ASP A 97 2.34 -1.37 -6.67
C ASP A 97 3.01 -0.16 -7.37
N LEU A 98 2.57 1.06 -7.04
CA LEU A 98 3.15 2.30 -7.59
C LEU A 98 4.62 2.48 -7.21
N VAL A 99 4.97 2.33 -5.92
CA VAL A 99 6.35 2.54 -5.44
C VAL A 99 7.27 1.43 -5.92
N GLY A 100 6.76 0.23 -6.17
CA GLY A 100 7.49 -0.83 -6.87
C GLY A 100 8.03 -0.38 -8.23
N CYS A 101 7.29 0.49 -8.95
CA CYS A 101 7.74 1.12 -10.19
C CYS A 101 8.79 2.22 -9.98
N ALA A 102 8.81 2.85 -8.79
CA ALA A 102 9.72 3.94 -8.45
C ALA A 102 11.03 3.42 -7.83
N THR A 103 11.56 2.31 -8.31
CA THR A 103 12.83 1.73 -7.85
C THR A 103 13.90 1.77 -8.95
N GLY A 104 15.16 1.96 -8.54
CA GLY A 104 16.30 1.93 -9.45
C GLY A 104 16.40 0.61 -10.23
N SER A 105 15.95 -0.50 -9.63
CA SER A 105 15.89 -1.80 -10.31
C SER A 105 14.87 -1.82 -11.44
N ALA A 106 13.69 -1.23 -11.24
CA ALA A 106 12.67 -1.12 -12.28
C ALA A 106 13.16 -0.20 -13.42
N LEU A 107 13.77 0.94 -13.08
CA LEU A 107 14.37 1.85 -14.06
C LEU A 107 15.48 1.18 -14.87
N TYR A 108 16.45 0.53 -14.22
CA TYR A 108 17.58 -0.12 -14.88
C TYR A 108 17.14 -1.22 -15.84
N ARG A 109 16.07 -1.96 -15.52
CA ARG A 109 15.53 -3.00 -16.39
C ARG A 109 14.59 -2.49 -17.48
N GLY A 110 14.29 -1.20 -17.52
CA GLY A 110 13.27 -0.64 -18.42
C GLY A 110 11.85 -1.16 -18.12
N ALA A 111 11.59 -1.59 -16.89
CA ALA A 111 10.34 -2.21 -16.47
C ALA A 111 9.50 -1.27 -15.59
N THR A 112 9.38 -0.02 -16.00
CA THR A 112 8.57 0.98 -15.30
C THR A 112 7.98 2.02 -16.25
N PHE A 113 6.70 2.31 -16.07
CA PHE A 113 6.01 3.38 -16.78
C PHE A 113 6.46 4.78 -16.34
N LEU A 114 7.24 4.87 -15.24
CA LEU A 114 7.80 6.12 -14.69
C LEU A 114 9.15 6.50 -15.33
N ALA A 115 9.68 5.70 -16.26
CA ALA A 115 10.94 6.02 -16.94
C ALA A 115 10.84 7.40 -17.63
N ASN A 116 11.86 8.24 -17.41
CA ASN A 116 11.99 9.61 -17.96
C ASN A 116 10.91 10.60 -17.48
N ARG A 117 10.14 10.28 -16.46
CA ARG A 117 9.04 11.13 -15.94
C ARG A 117 9.38 11.85 -14.62
N THR A 118 10.65 11.83 -14.21
CA THR A 118 11.09 12.58 -13.00
C THR A 118 10.84 14.08 -13.20
N GLY A 119 10.13 14.70 -12.23
CA GLY A 119 9.70 16.09 -12.27
C GLY A 119 8.33 16.30 -12.95
N GLU A 120 7.77 15.27 -13.57
CA GLU A 120 6.44 15.35 -14.22
C GLU A 120 5.32 15.28 -13.18
N VAL A 121 4.28 16.08 -13.36
CA VAL A 121 3.03 15.98 -12.60
C VAL A 121 2.19 14.87 -13.20
N ILE A 122 2.07 13.74 -12.47
CA ILE A 122 1.35 12.55 -12.90
C ILE A 122 0.03 12.40 -12.16
N GLY A 123 -0.01 12.81 -10.90
CA GLY A 123 -1.20 12.71 -10.05
C GLY A 123 -1.83 14.08 -9.75
N THR A 124 -2.93 14.06 -9.02
CA THR A 124 -3.53 15.29 -8.47
C THR A 124 -2.63 15.85 -7.35
N PRO A 125 -2.81 17.13 -6.94
CA PRO A 125 -2.09 17.71 -5.80
C PRO A 125 -2.28 16.96 -4.48
N LEU A 126 -3.28 16.08 -4.38
CA LEU A 126 -3.52 15.23 -3.21
C LEU A 126 -2.53 14.06 -3.10
N VAL A 127 -1.79 13.74 -4.17
CA VAL A 127 -0.85 12.63 -4.19
C VAL A 127 0.50 13.06 -3.64
N THR A 128 0.74 12.76 -2.37
CA THR A 128 2.04 12.93 -1.72
C THR A 128 2.44 11.62 -1.06
N ILE A 129 3.58 11.07 -1.47
CA ILE A 129 4.08 9.78 -0.98
C ILE A 129 5.54 9.95 -0.54
N THR A 130 5.81 9.56 0.69
CA THR A 130 7.14 9.67 1.32
C THR A 130 7.62 8.30 1.76
N ASP A 131 8.90 8.01 1.57
CA ASP A 131 9.64 6.93 2.24
C ASP A 131 10.48 7.52 3.37
N ASP A 132 10.16 7.19 4.63
CA ASP A 132 10.86 7.73 5.80
C ASP A 132 11.41 6.63 6.71
N PRO A 133 12.71 6.30 6.60
CA PRO A 133 13.38 5.33 7.46
C PRO A 133 13.65 5.83 8.88
N LEU A 134 13.34 7.09 9.19
CA LEU A 134 13.70 7.71 10.47
C LEU A 134 12.52 7.82 11.45
N LEU A 135 11.33 7.35 11.09
CA LEU A 135 10.14 7.38 11.93
C LEU A 135 10.30 6.50 13.18
N PRO A 136 10.27 7.06 14.41
CA PRO A 136 10.52 6.29 15.62
C PRO A 136 9.53 5.14 15.81
N GLY A 137 10.05 3.94 16.07
CA GLY A 137 9.24 2.76 16.41
C GLY A 137 8.46 2.15 15.24
N ARG A 138 8.70 2.57 13.98
CA ARG A 138 8.09 1.95 12.81
C ARG A 138 8.92 0.77 12.28
N PHE A 139 8.28 -0.16 11.56
CA PHE A 139 8.92 -1.40 11.13
C PHE A 139 10.05 -1.23 10.12
N GLY A 140 9.94 -0.25 9.22
CA GLY A 140 10.96 0.05 8.22
C GLY A 140 12.09 0.95 8.74
N SER A 141 12.01 1.43 10.00
CA SER A 141 12.99 2.40 10.54
C SER A 141 14.34 1.75 10.80
N ARG A 142 15.39 2.40 10.29
CA ARG A 142 16.77 1.93 10.35
C ARG A 142 17.74 3.10 10.14
N PRO A 143 18.90 3.14 10.86
CA PRO A 143 19.85 4.23 10.73
C PRO A 143 20.72 4.15 9.47
N PHE A 144 20.89 2.95 8.91
CA PHE A 144 21.60 2.68 7.66
C PHE A 144 20.89 1.58 6.86
N ASP A 145 21.11 1.57 5.58
CA ASP A 145 20.50 0.63 4.65
C ASP A 145 21.30 -0.71 4.54
N GLY A 146 20.87 -1.61 3.66
CA GLY A 146 21.48 -2.92 3.46
C GLY A 146 22.91 -2.89 2.92
N GLU A 147 23.45 -1.73 2.54
CA GLU A 147 24.82 -1.51 2.08
C GLU A 147 25.66 -0.69 3.07
N GLY A 148 25.08 -0.25 4.20
CA GLY A 148 25.73 0.61 5.20
C GLY A 148 25.65 2.10 4.87
N VAL A 149 24.84 2.50 3.90
CA VAL A 149 24.62 3.91 3.59
C VAL A 149 23.64 4.50 4.60
N THR A 150 23.94 5.68 5.13
CA THR A 150 23.02 6.42 6.01
C THR A 150 21.69 6.65 5.33
N THR A 151 20.62 6.26 6.00
CA THR A 151 19.26 6.44 5.46
C THR A 151 18.78 7.88 5.58
N ARG A 152 17.86 8.26 4.71
CA ARG A 152 17.23 9.59 4.71
C ARG A 152 15.80 9.51 4.23
N ARG A 153 15.00 10.51 4.58
CA ARG A 153 13.66 10.69 4.03
C ARG A 153 13.73 10.98 2.53
N ASN A 154 12.95 10.25 1.75
CA ASN A 154 12.83 10.39 0.30
C ASN A 154 11.37 10.73 -0.05
N ALA A 155 11.12 11.91 -0.63
CA ALA A 155 9.83 12.24 -1.20
C ALA A 155 9.73 11.59 -2.58
N ILE A 156 8.86 10.59 -2.75
CA ILE A 156 8.66 9.87 -4.02
C ILE A 156 7.68 10.65 -4.91
N PHE A 157 6.60 11.13 -4.32
CA PHE A 157 5.65 12.04 -4.94
C PHE A 157 5.43 13.25 -4.03
N SER A 158 5.32 14.44 -4.60
CA SER A 158 4.96 15.68 -3.90
C SER A 158 3.91 16.42 -4.70
N ALA A 159 2.72 16.59 -4.12
CA ALA A 159 1.59 17.27 -4.76
C ALA A 159 1.39 16.83 -6.22
N GLY A 160 1.42 15.51 -6.47
CA GLY A 160 1.22 14.89 -7.78
C GLY A 160 2.47 14.81 -8.66
N ALA A 161 3.53 15.51 -8.36
CA ALA A 161 4.79 15.44 -9.10
C ALA A 161 5.62 14.23 -8.67
N PHE A 162 6.11 13.45 -9.64
CA PHE A 162 7.03 12.34 -9.40
C PHE A 162 8.45 12.87 -9.21
N ASN A 163 9.03 12.74 -8.02
CA ASN A 163 10.33 13.31 -7.68
C ASN A 163 11.51 12.40 -8.05
N GLY A 164 11.31 11.09 -8.20
CA GLY A 164 12.35 10.16 -8.60
C GLY A 164 12.28 8.79 -7.94
N PHE A 165 13.36 8.04 -8.11
CA PHE A 165 13.44 6.63 -7.76
C PHE A 165 14.20 6.39 -6.45
N LEU A 166 13.87 5.30 -5.78
CA LEU A 166 14.67 4.76 -4.68
C LEU A 166 15.83 3.94 -5.26
N PHE A 167 17.06 4.26 -4.84
CA PHE A 167 18.27 3.62 -5.35
C PHE A 167 19.09 2.94 -4.24
N ASP A 168 19.63 1.77 -4.55
CA ASP A 168 20.83 1.22 -3.94
C ASP A 168 22.10 1.71 -4.66
N CYS A 169 23.28 1.37 -4.18
CA CYS A 169 24.55 1.79 -4.81
C CYS A 169 24.73 1.19 -6.21
N TYR A 170 24.25 -0.03 -6.45
CA TYR A 170 24.40 -0.70 -7.74
C TYR A 170 23.55 -0.01 -8.82
N THR A 171 22.25 0.10 -8.57
CA THR A 171 21.33 0.69 -9.55
C THR A 171 21.57 2.18 -9.75
N ALA A 172 21.97 2.90 -8.70
CA ALA A 172 22.40 4.30 -8.82
C ALA A 172 23.55 4.46 -9.83
N ARG A 173 24.63 3.68 -9.68
CA ARG A 173 25.77 3.71 -10.64
C ARG A 173 25.36 3.31 -12.05
N ARG A 174 24.52 2.29 -12.19
CA ARG A 174 24.08 1.79 -13.51
C ARG A 174 23.22 2.78 -14.28
N THR A 175 22.55 3.67 -13.57
CA THR A 175 21.62 4.66 -14.15
C THR A 175 22.15 6.09 -14.10
N GLY A 176 23.41 6.28 -13.65
CA GLY A 176 24.03 7.62 -13.55
C GLY A 176 23.46 8.49 -12.43
N ASN A 177 22.87 7.87 -11.40
CA ASN A 177 22.28 8.54 -10.25
C ASN A 177 23.11 8.38 -8.98
N GLN A 178 22.66 8.98 -7.88
CA GLN A 178 23.18 8.76 -6.54
C GLN A 178 22.27 7.84 -5.75
N THR A 179 22.86 7.04 -4.82
CA THR A 179 22.08 6.22 -3.90
C THR A 179 21.18 7.08 -3.03
N THR A 180 19.99 6.59 -2.75
CA THR A 180 19.03 7.22 -1.84
C THR A 180 19.11 6.66 -0.42
N GLY A 181 20.02 5.71 -0.15
CA GLY A 181 20.09 5.00 1.13
C GLY A 181 18.90 4.03 1.29
N SER A 182 18.49 3.43 0.20
CA SER A 182 17.28 2.59 0.15
C SER A 182 17.57 1.13 -0.15
N ALA A 183 18.81 0.66 0.01
CA ALA A 183 19.12 -0.74 -0.17
C ALA A 183 18.42 -1.62 0.87
N GLN A 184 17.74 -2.66 0.41
CA GLN A 184 17.24 -3.76 1.22
C GLN A 184 18.09 -4.99 0.99
N ARG A 185 18.31 -5.79 2.03
CA ARG A 185 19.09 -7.01 1.95
C ARG A 185 18.59 -8.06 2.93
N GLY A 186 18.42 -9.27 2.46
CA GLY A 186 18.36 -10.48 3.29
C GLY A 186 19.73 -11.05 3.53
N ILE A 187 19.87 -12.06 4.41
CA ILE A 187 21.14 -12.70 4.73
C ILE A 187 21.77 -13.36 3.49
N GLU A 188 20.93 -13.97 2.64
CA GLU A 188 21.35 -14.74 1.46
C GLU A 188 21.10 -14.00 0.14
N SER A 189 20.62 -12.75 0.18
CA SER A 189 20.32 -12.00 -1.04
C SER A 189 21.30 -10.87 -1.31
N THR A 190 21.48 -10.55 -2.59
CA THR A 190 22.15 -9.32 -2.98
C THR A 190 21.30 -8.10 -2.58
N PRO A 191 21.90 -6.94 -2.28
CA PRO A 191 21.15 -5.71 -2.06
C PRO A 191 20.28 -5.38 -3.27
N SER A 192 19.11 -4.80 -2.99
CA SER A 192 18.20 -4.27 -4.01
C SER A 192 17.47 -3.04 -3.46
N PRO A 193 17.13 -2.04 -4.31
CA PRO A 193 16.44 -0.86 -3.83
C PRO A 193 15.00 -1.18 -3.45
N GLY A 194 14.57 -0.62 -2.32
CA GLY A 194 13.20 -0.75 -1.83
C GLY A 194 12.88 0.23 -0.71
N PRO A 195 11.58 0.44 -0.43
CA PRO A 195 11.14 1.39 0.57
C PRO A 195 11.43 0.92 2.00
N SER A 196 11.45 1.87 2.92
CA SER A 196 11.51 1.65 4.37
C SER A 196 10.12 1.76 5.02
N ASN A 197 9.68 2.96 5.37
CA ASN A 197 8.32 3.23 5.79
C ASN A 197 7.65 4.12 4.75
N LEU A 198 6.73 3.55 3.99
CA LEU A 198 5.94 4.30 3.02
C LEU A 198 4.74 4.96 3.68
N VAL A 199 4.55 6.23 3.41
CA VAL A 199 3.40 7.00 3.87
C VAL A 199 2.76 7.69 2.67
N PHE A 200 1.51 7.38 2.39
CA PHE A 200 0.64 8.26 1.61
C PHE A 200 0.10 9.30 2.59
N GLU A 201 0.46 10.56 2.38
CA GLU A 201 0.13 11.63 3.33
C GLU A 201 -1.40 11.80 3.42
N PRO A 202 -1.97 11.90 4.65
CA PRO A 202 -3.41 12.03 4.83
C PRO A 202 -3.92 13.40 4.38
N GLY A 203 -5.19 13.43 3.98
CA GLY A 203 -5.97 14.66 3.83
C GLY A 203 -6.71 15.02 5.13
N ASP A 204 -7.69 15.89 4.99
CA ASP A 204 -8.49 16.39 6.11
C ASP A 204 -9.95 15.89 6.09
N THR A 205 -10.34 15.12 5.07
CA THR A 205 -11.73 14.69 4.87
C THR A 205 -12.04 13.42 5.67
N PRO A 206 -13.06 13.38 6.53
CA PRO A 206 -13.50 12.15 7.16
C PRO A 206 -13.91 11.07 6.12
N PRO A 207 -13.57 9.79 6.35
CA PRO A 207 -13.91 8.71 5.41
C PRO A 207 -15.41 8.61 5.09
N GLU A 208 -16.26 8.91 6.06
CA GLU A 208 -17.71 8.90 5.92
C GLU A 208 -18.19 9.97 4.92
N GLU A 209 -17.53 11.12 4.88
CA GLU A 209 -17.83 12.18 3.90
C GLU A 209 -17.35 11.79 2.50
N ILE A 210 -16.23 11.07 2.38
CA ILE A 210 -15.76 10.54 1.10
C ILE A 210 -16.77 9.56 0.51
N ILE A 211 -17.30 8.63 1.34
CA ILE A 211 -18.35 7.69 0.97
C ILE A 211 -19.66 8.44 0.68
N GLY A 212 -20.02 9.40 1.55
CA GLY A 212 -21.22 10.23 1.40
C GLY A 212 -21.28 11.02 0.10
N GLY A 213 -20.15 11.36 -0.49
CA GLY A 213 -20.03 12.04 -1.78
C GLY A 213 -20.18 11.13 -3.00
N VAL A 214 -20.46 9.83 -2.83
CA VAL A 214 -20.58 8.85 -3.93
C VAL A 214 -22.05 8.46 -4.13
N THR A 215 -22.63 8.79 -5.28
CA THR A 215 -24.02 8.41 -5.60
C THR A 215 -24.13 6.91 -5.87
N ASN A 216 -23.28 6.38 -6.76
CA ASN A 216 -23.12 4.95 -7.04
C ASN A 216 -21.64 4.67 -7.20
N GLY A 217 -21.13 3.63 -6.56
CA GLY A 217 -19.70 3.28 -6.60
C GLY A 217 -19.34 2.05 -5.77
N LEU A 218 -18.06 1.77 -5.69
CA LEU A 218 -17.53 0.64 -4.94
C LEU A 218 -16.68 1.13 -3.76
N TYR A 219 -17.00 0.70 -2.54
CA TYR A 219 -16.09 0.75 -1.40
C TYR A 219 -15.28 -0.55 -1.39
N LEU A 220 -14.01 -0.45 -1.72
CA LEU A 220 -13.11 -1.56 -1.96
C LEU A 220 -12.43 -2.00 -0.67
N THR A 221 -12.64 -3.25 -0.24
CA THR A 221 -12.06 -3.82 0.98
C THR A 221 -11.25 -5.09 0.73
N THR A 222 -11.24 -5.59 -0.50
CA THR A 222 -10.49 -6.78 -0.88
C THR A 222 -9.93 -6.65 -2.28
N LEU A 223 -8.64 -6.98 -2.45
CA LEU A 223 -7.97 -7.13 -3.74
C LEU A 223 -7.41 -8.54 -3.85
N MET A 224 -7.57 -9.14 -5.02
CA MET A 224 -7.12 -10.50 -5.32
C MET A 224 -6.22 -10.50 -6.56
N GLY A 225 -5.25 -11.43 -6.55
CA GLY A 225 -4.33 -11.58 -7.67
C GLY A 225 -3.28 -10.46 -7.79
N SER A 226 -2.46 -10.54 -8.83
CA SER A 226 -1.34 -9.64 -9.12
C SER A 226 -1.48 -9.08 -10.54
N GLY A 227 -2.57 -8.37 -10.81
CA GLY A 227 -2.92 -7.87 -12.14
C GLY A 227 -2.40 -6.45 -12.41
N PHE A 228 -1.18 -6.13 -11.99
CA PHE A 228 -0.52 -4.86 -12.30
C PHE A 228 0.69 -5.09 -13.19
N ASN A 229 0.77 -4.36 -14.32
CA ASN A 229 1.92 -4.36 -15.21
C ASN A 229 2.77 -3.10 -14.96
N PRO A 230 3.92 -3.20 -14.30
CA PRO A 230 4.73 -2.03 -13.97
C PRO A 230 5.31 -1.32 -15.20
N ALA A 231 5.52 -2.02 -16.32
CA ALA A 231 6.10 -1.42 -17.51
C ALA A 231 5.13 -0.52 -18.27
N THR A 232 3.83 -0.84 -18.27
CA THR A 232 2.79 -0.08 -18.99
C THR A 232 1.92 0.76 -18.06
N GLY A 233 1.88 0.42 -16.77
CA GLY A 233 0.97 1.01 -15.79
C GLY A 233 -0.43 0.41 -15.82
N ASP A 234 -0.69 -0.63 -16.61
CA ASP A 234 -1.99 -1.28 -16.68
C ASP A 234 -2.30 -2.00 -15.37
N TYR A 235 -3.49 -1.75 -14.83
CA TYR A 235 -3.99 -2.27 -13.58
C TYR A 235 -5.30 -3.01 -13.80
N SER A 236 -5.34 -4.30 -13.42
CA SER A 236 -6.55 -5.12 -13.49
C SER A 236 -6.49 -6.18 -12.39
N ARG A 237 -7.27 -6.02 -11.33
CA ARG A 237 -7.26 -6.94 -10.18
C ARG A 237 -8.65 -7.38 -9.80
N GLY A 238 -8.76 -8.65 -9.39
CA GLY A 238 -9.95 -9.14 -8.72
C GLY A 238 -10.24 -8.31 -7.47
N ALA A 239 -11.51 -8.03 -7.22
CA ALA A 239 -11.95 -7.08 -6.21
C ALA A 239 -13.20 -7.57 -5.48
N GLY A 240 -13.35 -7.09 -4.25
CA GLY A 240 -14.55 -7.23 -3.43
C GLY A 240 -14.66 -6.07 -2.45
N GLY A 241 -15.84 -5.91 -1.90
CA GLY A 241 -16.13 -4.81 -0.99
C GLY A 241 -17.63 -4.59 -0.86
N PHE A 242 -18.04 -3.33 -0.93
CA PHE A 242 -19.44 -2.96 -0.75
C PHE A 242 -19.87 -1.98 -1.83
N TRP A 243 -21.06 -2.17 -2.37
CA TRP A 243 -21.67 -1.17 -3.26
C TRP A 243 -22.15 0.02 -2.47
N ILE A 244 -21.90 1.20 -3.02
CA ILE A 244 -22.38 2.47 -2.45
C ILE A 244 -23.58 2.91 -3.28
N GLU A 245 -24.70 3.23 -2.60
CA GLU A 245 -25.88 3.84 -3.20
C GLU A 245 -26.26 5.09 -2.40
N SER A 246 -26.38 6.22 -3.09
CA SER A 246 -26.80 7.50 -2.48
C SER A 246 -25.99 7.87 -1.24
N GLY A 247 -24.66 7.68 -1.30
CA GLY A 247 -23.74 8.02 -0.22
C GLY A 247 -23.71 7.03 0.96
N ARG A 248 -24.27 5.83 0.81
CA ARG A 248 -24.35 4.81 1.88
C ARG A 248 -23.92 3.45 1.38
N ILE A 249 -23.31 2.67 2.27
CA ILE A 249 -23.02 1.26 2.04
C ILE A 249 -24.36 0.51 1.91
N ALA A 250 -24.59 -0.14 0.77
CA ALA A 250 -25.87 -0.78 0.44
C ALA A 250 -25.81 -2.31 0.56
N PHE A 251 -24.86 -2.96 -0.10
CA PHE A 251 -24.73 -4.43 -0.06
C PHE A 251 -23.30 -4.87 -0.41
N PRO A 252 -22.90 -6.08 0.03
CA PRO A 252 -21.59 -6.61 -0.28
C PRO A 252 -21.47 -7.04 -1.76
N VAL A 253 -20.27 -6.83 -2.33
CA VAL A 253 -19.91 -7.14 -3.72
C VAL A 253 -18.69 -8.05 -3.73
N THR A 254 -18.71 -9.07 -4.56
CA THR A 254 -17.59 -10.00 -4.77
C THR A 254 -17.50 -10.46 -6.21
N GLU A 255 -16.37 -11.12 -6.55
CA GLU A 255 -16.15 -11.68 -7.89
C GLU A 255 -16.28 -10.62 -9.01
N VAL A 256 -15.77 -9.43 -8.75
CA VAL A 256 -15.64 -8.37 -9.74
C VAL A 256 -14.16 -8.09 -10.00
N ASN A 257 -13.86 -7.42 -11.10
CA ASN A 257 -12.55 -6.84 -11.38
C ASN A 257 -12.63 -5.32 -11.35
N ILE A 258 -11.59 -4.68 -10.84
CA ILE A 258 -11.35 -3.26 -11.09
C ILE A 258 -10.22 -3.10 -12.08
N SER A 259 -10.35 -2.19 -13.03
CA SER A 259 -9.33 -1.95 -14.04
C SER A 259 -9.18 -0.47 -14.40
N GLY A 260 -7.93 -0.12 -14.76
CA GLY A 260 -7.54 1.23 -15.14
C GLY A 260 -6.06 1.29 -15.51
N ARG A 261 -5.51 2.49 -15.65
CA ARG A 261 -4.08 2.72 -15.77
C ARG A 261 -3.60 3.53 -14.57
N MET A 262 -2.43 3.19 -14.05
CA MET A 262 -1.91 3.81 -12.82
C MET A 262 -1.80 5.33 -12.92
N ASP A 263 -1.32 5.87 -14.05
CA ASP A 263 -1.25 7.32 -14.28
C ASP A 263 -2.64 7.98 -14.29
N THR A 264 -3.61 7.37 -14.96
CA THR A 264 -5.01 7.85 -14.97
C THR A 264 -5.64 7.72 -13.57
N MET A 265 -5.33 6.64 -12.85
CA MET A 265 -5.79 6.44 -11.46
C MET A 265 -5.26 7.54 -10.54
N LEU A 266 -3.95 7.88 -10.62
CA LEU A 266 -3.35 8.96 -9.84
C LEU A 266 -3.94 10.33 -10.18
N ALA A 267 -4.17 10.60 -11.47
CA ALA A 267 -4.85 11.81 -11.94
C ALA A 267 -6.35 11.85 -11.58
N GLY A 268 -6.92 10.70 -11.25
CA GLY A 268 -8.31 10.55 -10.83
C GLY A 268 -8.53 10.59 -9.31
N ILE A 269 -7.47 10.61 -8.48
CA ILE A 269 -7.64 10.74 -7.02
C ILE A 269 -8.22 12.12 -6.71
N ASP A 270 -9.44 12.16 -6.20
CA ASP A 270 -10.17 13.40 -5.93
C ASP A 270 -10.57 13.59 -4.46
N ALA A 271 -10.31 12.57 -3.60
CA ALA A 271 -10.45 12.70 -2.16
C ALA A 271 -9.43 11.79 -1.44
N VAL A 272 -8.88 12.31 -0.34
CA VAL A 272 -7.94 11.63 0.55
C VAL A 272 -8.42 11.80 1.98
N GLY A 273 -8.52 10.68 2.71
CA GLY A 273 -9.06 10.64 4.06
C GLY A 273 -8.11 11.17 5.13
N ALA A 274 -8.69 11.51 6.29
CA ALA A 274 -7.95 11.89 7.49
C ALA A 274 -7.53 10.66 8.34
N ASP A 275 -7.88 9.46 7.93
CA ASP A 275 -7.82 8.18 8.66
C ASP A 275 -6.52 7.40 8.41
N LEU A 276 -5.36 8.07 8.43
CA LEU A 276 -4.06 7.41 8.21
C LEU A 276 -3.91 6.14 9.06
N SER A 277 -3.81 5.00 8.41
CA SER A 277 -3.71 3.69 9.06
C SER A 277 -2.44 2.95 8.66
N TRP A 278 -1.78 2.32 9.62
CA TRP A 278 -0.53 1.60 9.42
C TRP A 278 -0.77 0.11 9.24
N PHE A 279 -0.15 -0.46 8.19
CA PHE A 279 -0.12 -1.89 7.89
C PHE A 279 1.33 -2.32 7.69
N GLY A 280 1.96 -2.84 8.73
CA GLY A 280 3.38 -3.12 8.73
C GLY A 280 4.22 -1.84 8.65
N SER A 281 5.06 -1.73 7.62
CA SER A 281 5.88 -0.53 7.35
C SER A 281 5.20 0.50 6.46
N ASN A 282 3.97 0.27 6.04
CA ASN A 282 3.27 1.14 5.09
C ASN A 282 2.04 1.75 5.72
N ALA A 283 1.74 3.00 5.38
CA ALA A 283 0.54 3.69 5.83
C ALA A 283 -0.14 4.43 4.68
N ALA A 284 -1.45 4.35 4.64
CA ALA A 284 -2.28 5.14 3.75
C ALA A 284 -3.61 5.46 4.44
N PRO A 285 -4.26 6.55 4.04
CA PRO A 285 -5.64 6.84 4.39
C PRO A 285 -6.61 6.23 3.38
N THR A 286 -7.91 6.39 3.60
CA THR A 286 -8.94 6.17 2.58
C THR A 286 -8.68 7.05 1.36
N LEU A 287 -8.74 6.47 0.16
CA LEU A 287 -8.57 7.17 -1.11
C LEU A 287 -9.81 7.01 -1.99
N ARG A 288 -10.28 8.08 -2.64
CA ARG A 288 -11.28 7.96 -3.72
C ARG A 288 -10.63 8.25 -5.07
N ILE A 289 -10.83 7.30 -6.00
CA ILE A 289 -10.54 7.48 -7.43
C ILE A 289 -11.87 7.72 -8.12
N ARG A 290 -11.95 8.83 -8.84
CA ARG A 290 -13.19 9.35 -9.44
C ARG A 290 -13.88 8.36 -10.36
N GLU A 291 -13.10 7.57 -11.09
CA GLU A 291 -13.63 6.62 -12.06
C GLU A 291 -12.69 5.46 -12.30
N LEU A 292 -13.20 4.24 -12.12
CA LEU A 292 -12.57 3.00 -12.56
C LEU A 292 -13.63 2.11 -13.22
N THR A 293 -13.19 1.23 -14.10
CA THR A 293 -14.06 0.19 -14.61
C THR A 293 -14.18 -0.93 -13.57
N VAL A 294 -15.42 -1.19 -13.14
CA VAL A 294 -15.79 -2.34 -12.32
C VAL A 294 -16.48 -3.35 -13.22
N SER A 295 -15.95 -4.55 -13.39
CA SER A 295 -16.47 -5.60 -14.26
C SER A 295 -16.88 -6.82 -13.45
N GLY A 296 -18.18 -7.18 -13.49
CA GLY A 296 -18.70 -8.33 -12.73
C GLY A 296 -19.55 -9.28 -13.56
N ILE A 297 -20.45 -8.75 -14.39
CA ILE A 297 -21.32 -9.53 -15.28
C ILE A 297 -21.25 -8.93 -16.67
#